data_4472e6f92adc4bbf7289aa7823af68c9
#
_entry.id   4472e6f92adc4bbf7289aa7823af68c9
#
_cell.length_a   1.000
_cell.length_b   1.000
_cell.length_c   1.000
_cell.angle_alpha   90.00
_cell.angle_beta   90.00
_cell.angle_gamma   90.00
#
_symmetry.space_group_name_H-M   'P 1'
#
loop_
_entity.id
_entity.type
_entity.pdbx_description
1 polymer ?
#
loop_
_entity_poly.entity_id
_entity_poly.type
_entity_poly.pdbx_seq_one_letter_code
_entity_poly.pdbx_strand_id
1 'polypeptide(L)'
;IKEGALFIKDGKEFRISFDDNFTEGWTWTWQVPRRQFDKTLADAAERKGVNIKYLSTLKSIDFGSKEAVKFEVNTQKGVEKYSCKFVIDSSGYGGVLTRMLDIPMHVSPTSNMATYVKLNDDTRAQWENPTQISFEILKTDLWLWVIPFHNENTSLGFVGNKKYFSEFLEEGADTEAAFNNMFDHSIKFKERFKGRDFLWKPTVHKDYTRSSEKFFGDRFVLTGNTTEFLDPVFSSGVAFATESG
;
A
#
# COMPACT_ATOMS: atom_id res chain seq x y z
N ILE A 1 -0.57 0.18 18.50
CA ILE A 1 -1.66 1.17 18.51
C ILE A 1 -1.12 2.46 17.93
N LYS A 2 -1.95 3.19 17.21
CA LYS A 2 -1.71 4.50 16.63
C LYS A 2 -2.76 5.46 17.19
N GLU A 3 -2.32 6.48 17.90
CA GLU A 3 -3.19 7.45 18.59
C GLU A 3 -3.18 8.83 17.89
N GLY A 4 -2.46 8.92 16.78
CA GLY A 4 -2.33 10.15 16.04
C GLY A 4 -1.20 10.11 15.03
N ALA A 5 -0.83 11.24 14.50
CA ALA A 5 0.27 11.42 13.56
C ALA A 5 1.02 12.74 13.81
N LEU A 6 2.32 12.74 13.51
CA LEU A 6 3.18 13.91 13.55
C LEU A 6 3.51 14.33 12.11
N PHE A 7 3.18 15.56 11.76
CA PHE A 7 3.59 16.19 10.51
C PHE A 7 4.70 17.21 10.80
N ILE A 8 5.73 17.17 9.98
CA ILE A 8 6.91 18.05 10.14
C ILE A 8 7.13 18.79 8.83
N LYS A 9 7.28 20.09 8.90
CA LYS A 9 7.64 20.93 7.76
C LYS A 9 8.54 22.08 8.22
N ASP A 10 9.67 22.24 7.56
CA ASP A 10 10.66 23.30 7.86
C ASP A 10 11.05 23.31 9.35
N GLY A 11 11.20 22.13 9.98
CA GLY A 11 11.50 21.96 11.39
C GLY A 11 10.33 22.23 12.34
N LYS A 12 9.17 22.66 11.86
CA LYS A 12 7.96 22.85 12.66
C LYS A 12 7.14 21.58 12.72
N GLU A 13 6.62 21.27 13.92
CA GLU A 13 5.83 20.07 14.18
C GLU A 13 4.35 20.40 14.34
N PHE A 14 3.51 19.61 13.71
CA PHE A 14 2.05 19.64 13.83
C PHE A 14 1.58 18.24 14.22
N ARG A 15 0.95 18.14 15.40
CA ARG A 15 0.41 16.88 15.91
C ARG A 15 -1.09 16.80 15.62
N ILE A 16 -1.52 15.68 15.10
CA ILE A 16 -2.92 15.31 15.02
C ILE A 16 -3.14 14.22 16.06
N SER A 17 -3.97 14.49 17.05
CA SER A 17 -4.45 13.47 17.98
C SER A 17 -5.77 12.90 17.48
N PHE A 18 -5.96 11.59 17.61
CA PHE A 18 -7.26 10.98 17.32
C PHE A 18 -8.28 11.23 18.44
N ASP A 19 -7.85 11.78 19.59
CA ASP A 19 -8.76 12.29 20.63
C ASP A 19 -9.53 13.54 20.18
N ASP A 20 -8.94 14.29 19.21
CA ASP A 20 -9.56 15.49 18.62
C ASP A 20 -10.56 15.11 17.51
N ASN A 21 -11.33 14.03 17.71
CA ASN A 21 -12.28 13.57 16.71
C ASN A 21 -13.45 14.55 16.55
N PHE A 22 -13.93 14.68 15.32
CA PHE A 22 -15.11 15.47 15.00
C PHE A 22 -16.43 14.79 15.43
N THR A 23 -16.42 13.47 15.54
CA THR A 23 -17.56 12.66 15.99
C THR A 23 -17.10 11.69 17.08
N GLU A 24 -18.00 11.31 17.99
CA GLU A 24 -17.73 10.26 18.97
C GLU A 24 -17.29 8.96 18.28
N GLY A 25 -16.22 8.35 18.76
CA GLY A 25 -15.68 7.13 18.16
C GLY A 25 -14.35 6.69 18.79
N TRP A 26 -13.63 5.88 18.05
CA TRP A 26 -12.32 5.38 18.47
C TRP A 26 -11.28 6.49 18.42
N THR A 27 -10.53 6.65 19.50
CA THR A 27 -9.42 7.61 19.64
C THR A 27 -8.07 7.02 19.25
N TRP A 28 -8.08 5.81 18.71
CA TRP A 28 -6.90 5.08 18.27
C TRP A 28 -7.22 4.12 17.12
N THR A 29 -6.18 3.67 16.43
CA THR A 29 -6.30 2.65 15.39
C THR A 29 -5.12 1.67 15.44
N TRP A 30 -5.22 0.60 14.67
CA TRP A 30 -4.16 -0.38 14.54
C TRP A 30 -3.11 0.05 13.52
N GLN A 31 -1.84 -0.18 13.88
CA GLN A 31 -0.72 -0.15 12.95
C GLN A 31 -0.20 -1.57 12.82
N VAL A 32 -0.56 -2.22 11.73
CA VAL A 32 -0.38 -3.67 11.58
C VAL A 32 0.71 -4.02 10.57
N PRO A 33 1.56 -5.01 10.86
CA PRO A 33 2.37 -5.66 9.84
C PRO A 33 1.46 -6.39 8.85
N ARG A 34 1.36 -5.89 7.61
CA ARG A 34 0.41 -6.36 6.60
C ARG A 34 0.44 -7.86 6.35
N ARG A 35 1.64 -8.46 6.29
CA ARG A 35 1.77 -9.91 6.09
C ARG A 35 1.00 -10.73 7.13
N GLN A 36 1.09 -10.36 8.40
CA GLN A 36 0.40 -11.06 9.49
C GLN A 36 -1.09 -10.73 9.50
N PHE A 37 -1.45 -9.49 9.29
CA PHE A 37 -2.83 -9.02 9.24
C PHE A 37 -3.60 -9.70 8.10
N ASP A 38 -3.07 -9.65 6.88
CA ASP A 38 -3.71 -10.24 5.70
C ASP A 38 -3.87 -11.76 5.87
N LYS A 39 -2.84 -12.45 6.42
CA LYS A 39 -2.93 -13.88 6.72
C LYS A 39 -4.00 -14.18 7.76
N THR A 40 -4.12 -13.39 8.82
CA THR A 40 -5.13 -13.59 9.87
C THR A 40 -6.54 -13.49 9.28
N LEU A 41 -6.78 -12.56 8.37
CA LEU A 41 -8.07 -12.42 7.68
C LEU A 41 -8.35 -13.60 6.75
N ALA A 42 -7.35 -14.06 5.99
CA ALA A 42 -7.49 -15.24 5.14
C ALA A 42 -7.82 -16.49 5.95
N ASP A 43 -7.06 -16.75 7.03
CA ASP A 43 -7.32 -17.89 7.93
C ASP A 43 -8.72 -17.80 8.57
N ALA A 44 -9.19 -16.59 8.88
CA ALA A 44 -10.54 -16.40 9.41
C ALA A 44 -11.62 -16.72 8.36
N ALA A 45 -11.39 -16.35 7.11
CA ALA A 45 -12.29 -16.69 6.01
C ALA A 45 -12.35 -18.20 5.76
N GLU A 46 -11.21 -18.89 5.76
CA GLU A 46 -11.14 -20.36 5.64
C GLU A 46 -11.91 -21.06 6.78
N ARG A 47 -11.73 -20.61 8.02
CA ARG A 47 -12.50 -21.15 9.17
C ARG A 47 -14.00 -20.98 9.04
N LYS A 48 -14.45 -19.99 8.24
CA LYS A 48 -15.87 -19.76 7.93
C LYS A 48 -16.33 -20.51 6.66
N GLY A 49 -15.50 -21.39 6.11
CA GLY A 49 -15.85 -22.24 4.98
C GLY A 49 -15.52 -21.66 3.61
N VAL A 50 -14.79 -20.56 3.53
CA VAL A 50 -14.29 -20.03 2.24
C VAL A 50 -13.19 -20.94 1.72
N ASN A 51 -13.31 -21.40 0.49
CA ASN A 51 -12.28 -22.19 -0.18
C ASN A 51 -11.25 -21.26 -0.83
N ILE A 52 -10.08 -21.12 -0.22
CA ILE A 52 -8.98 -20.30 -0.75
C ILE A 52 -8.02 -21.17 -1.54
N LYS A 53 -7.78 -20.81 -2.80
CA LYS A 53 -6.82 -21.48 -3.68
C LYS A 53 -5.59 -20.59 -3.87
N TYR A 54 -4.53 -20.91 -3.16
CA TYR A 54 -3.23 -20.26 -3.32
C TYR A 54 -2.55 -20.71 -4.61
N LEU A 55 -1.57 -19.91 -5.07
CA LEU A 55 -0.79 -20.18 -6.28
C LEU A 55 -1.68 -20.45 -7.51
N SER A 56 -2.79 -19.73 -7.59
CA SER A 56 -3.81 -19.88 -8.62
C SER A 56 -4.03 -18.53 -9.30
N THR A 57 -3.94 -18.50 -10.63
CA THR A 57 -4.06 -17.27 -11.41
C THR A 57 -5.21 -17.38 -12.40
N LEU A 58 -6.11 -16.40 -12.42
CA LEU A 58 -7.18 -16.32 -13.40
C LEU A 58 -6.58 -16.21 -14.80
N LYS A 59 -6.92 -17.16 -15.68
CA LYS A 59 -6.44 -17.25 -17.05
C LYS A 59 -7.39 -16.59 -18.04
N SER A 60 -8.69 -16.88 -17.89
CA SER A 60 -9.76 -16.34 -18.73
C SER A 60 -11.06 -16.29 -17.97
N ILE A 61 -11.95 -15.40 -18.38
CA ILE A 61 -13.29 -15.26 -17.82
C ILE A 61 -14.29 -14.96 -18.94
N ASP A 62 -15.48 -15.55 -18.85
CA ASP A 62 -16.56 -15.40 -19.82
C ASP A 62 -17.88 -15.09 -19.12
N PHE A 63 -18.47 -13.97 -19.46
CA PHE A 63 -19.77 -13.47 -19.00
C PHE A 63 -20.92 -13.74 -19.99
N GLY A 64 -20.66 -14.41 -21.12
CA GLY A 64 -21.62 -14.60 -22.20
C GLY A 64 -22.83 -15.46 -21.84
N SER A 65 -22.71 -16.42 -20.91
CA SER A 65 -23.83 -17.22 -20.44
C SER A 65 -24.69 -16.45 -19.45
N LYS A 66 -26.02 -16.47 -19.59
CA LYS A 66 -26.95 -15.85 -18.62
C LYS A 66 -27.04 -16.60 -17.29
N GLU A 67 -26.70 -17.87 -17.25
CA GLU A 67 -26.83 -18.73 -16.07
C GLU A 67 -25.66 -18.61 -15.09
N ALA A 68 -24.43 -18.48 -15.61
CA ALA A 68 -23.24 -18.43 -14.79
C ALA A 68 -22.08 -17.76 -15.52
N VAL A 69 -21.19 -17.12 -14.77
CA VAL A 69 -19.88 -16.69 -15.24
C VAL A 69 -18.96 -17.91 -15.25
N LYS A 70 -18.31 -18.18 -16.39
CA LYS A 70 -17.35 -19.27 -16.54
C LYS A 70 -15.94 -18.73 -16.55
N PHE A 71 -15.01 -19.45 -15.93
CA PHE A 71 -13.62 -19.00 -15.90
C PHE A 71 -12.62 -20.17 -15.81
N GLU A 72 -11.42 -19.94 -16.30
CA GLU A 72 -10.30 -20.85 -16.21
C GLU A 72 -9.22 -20.27 -15.28
N VAL A 73 -8.62 -21.16 -14.51
CA VAL A 73 -7.56 -20.81 -13.54
C VAL A 73 -6.34 -21.68 -13.80
N ASN A 74 -5.18 -21.06 -13.93
CA ASN A 74 -3.90 -21.76 -13.91
C ASN A 74 -3.56 -22.12 -12.47
N THR A 75 -3.37 -23.39 -12.19
CA THR A 75 -2.94 -23.93 -10.90
C THR A 75 -1.64 -24.71 -11.05
N GLN A 76 -1.04 -25.14 -9.96
CA GLN A 76 0.14 -26.03 -10.00
C GLN A 76 -0.15 -27.39 -10.67
N LYS A 77 -1.42 -27.79 -10.75
CA LYS A 77 -1.88 -29.06 -11.36
C LYS A 77 -2.31 -28.91 -12.83
N GLY A 78 -2.25 -27.69 -13.36
CA GLY A 78 -2.71 -27.36 -14.71
C GLY A 78 -3.90 -26.41 -14.70
N VAL A 79 -4.62 -26.36 -15.81
CA VAL A 79 -5.79 -25.48 -15.98
C VAL A 79 -7.03 -26.14 -15.40
N GLU A 80 -7.66 -25.47 -14.45
CA GLU A 80 -8.94 -25.88 -13.87
C GLU A 80 -10.06 -24.94 -14.35
N LYS A 81 -11.27 -25.50 -14.54
CA LYS A 81 -12.46 -24.76 -15.00
C LYS A 81 -13.47 -24.60 -13.87
N TYR A 82 -14.02 -23.42 -13.76
CA TYR A 82 -14.99 -23.06 -12.72
C TYR A 82 -16.17 -22.30 -13.28
N SER A 83 -17.24 -22.24 -12.50
CA SER A 83 -18.36 -21.32 -12.72
C SER A 83 -18.84 -20.71 -11.42
N CYS A 84 -19.35 -19.49 -11.50
CA CYS A 84 -19.96 -18.80 -10.39
C CYS A 84 -21.12 -17.91 -10.84
N LYS A 85 -21.88 -17.40 -9.88
CA LYS A 85 -22.97 -16.46 -10.15
C LYS A 85 -22.49 -15.03 -10.25
N PHE A 86 -21.44 -14.69 -9.46
CA PHE A 86 -20.93 -13.34 -9.35
C PHE A 86 -19.42 -13.36 -9.08
N VAL A 87 -18.71 -12.32 -9.53
CA VAL A 87 -17.26 -12.17 -9.38
C VAL A 87 -16.95 -10.88 -8.63
N ILE A 88 -16.09 -10.98 -7.62
CA ILE A 88 -15.54 -9.83 -6.91
C ILE A 88 -14.05 -9.77 -7.22
N ASP A 89 -13.60 -8.69 -7.86
CA ASP A 89 -12.19 -8.47 -8.14
C ASP A 89 -11.56 -7.58 -7.08
N SER A 90 -10.74 -8.18 -6.23
CA SER A 90 -9.92 -7.52 -5.22
C SER A 90 -8.43 -7.63 -5.54
N SER A 91 -8.06 -7.77 -6.82
CA SER A 91 -6.67 -7.98 -7.27
C SER A 91 -5.76 -6.76 -7.09
N GLY A 92 -6.29 -5.65 -6.64
CA GLY A 92 -5.56 -4.43 -6.35
C GLY A 92 -4.83 -3.88 -7.58
N TYR A 93 -3.54 -3.64 -7.47
CA TYR A 93 -2.71 -3.20 -8.61
C TYR A 93 -2.66 -4.24 -9.75
N GLY A 94 -2.99 -5.47 -9.46
CA GLY A 94 -3.13 -6.52 -10.47
C GLY A 94 -4.16 -6.18 -11.53
N GLY A 95 -5.26 -5.51 -11.18
CA GLY A 95 -6.30 -5.07 -12.10
C GLY A 95 -6.75 -6.20 -13.04
N VAL A 96 -7.13 -7.35 -12.48
CA VAL A 96 -7.35 -8.56 -13.29
C VAL A 96 -8.55 -8.37 -14.21
N LEU A 97 -9.72 -8.03 -13.66
CA LEU A 97 -10.90 -7.81 -14.49
C LEU A 97 -10.80 -6.53 -15.32
N THR A 98 -10.15 -5.49 -14.83
CA THR A 98 -9.99 -4.25 -15.61
C THR A 98 -9.25 -4.53 -16.93
N ARG A 99 -8.21 -5.37 -16.90
CA ARG A 99 -7.49 -5.78 -18.11
C ARG A 99 -8.29 -6.77 -18.97
N MET A 100 -8.99 -7.73 -18.36
CA MET A 100 -9.71 -8.77 -19.11
C MET A 100 -10.99 -8.26 -19.77
N LEU A 101 -11.55 -7.19 -19.25
CA LEU A 101 -12.79 -6.58 -19.75
C LEU A 101 -12.54 -5.22 -20.43
N ASP A 102 -11.26 -4.89 -20.68
CA ASP A 102 -10.85 -3.63 -21.30
C ASP A 102 -11.46 -2.37 -20.61
N ILE A 103 -11.58 -2.41 -19.26
CA ILE A 103 -12.06 -1.28 -18.50
C ILE A 103 -10.94 -0.25 -18.37
N PRO A 104 -11.15 0.99 -18.83
CA PRO A 104 -10.12 2.02 -18.78
C PRO A 104 -9.69 2.33 -17.34
N MET A 105 -8.38 2.55 -17.16
CA MET A 105 -7.76 3.00 -15.92
C MET A 105 -7.14 4.38 -16.14
N HIS A 106 -7.51 5.33 -15.31
CA HIS A 106 -6.97 6.69 -15.34
C HIS A 106 -5.84 6.80 -14.32
N VAL A 107 -4.63 7.06 -14.80
CA VAL A 107 -3.48 7.40 -13.95
C VAL A 107 -3.50 8.91 -13.71
N SER A 108 -3.37 9.33 -12.44
CA SER A 108 -3.33 10.75 -12.12
C SER A 108 -2.16 11.43 -12.84
N PRO A 109 -2.35 12.59 -13.49
CA PRO A 109 -1.27 13.37 -14.08
C PRO A 109 -0.20 13.79 -13.06
N THR A 110 -0.59 13.88 -11.79
CA THR A 110 0.30 14.17 -10.65
C THR A 110 0.78 12.90 -9.97
N SER A 111 0.73 11.74 -10.67
CA SER A 111 1.15 10.48 -10.08
C SER A 111 2.58 10.58 -9.54
N ASN A 112 2.68 10.35 -8.23
CA ASN A 112 3.95 10.32 -7.53
C ASN A 112 4.61 8.94 -7.70
N MET A 113 5.91 8.90 -7.46
CA MET A 113 6.65 7.67 -7.21
C MET A 113 6.80 7.47 -5.72
N ALA A 114 6.94 6.22 -5.31
CA ALA A 114 7.24 5.86 -3.94
C ALA A 114 8.36 4.83 -3.90
N THR A 115 9.23 4.95 -2.90
CA THR A 115 10.18 3.89 -2.54
C THR A 115 10.14 3.68 -1.04
N TYR A 116 10.32 2.46 -0.58
CA TYR A 116 10.30 2.18 0.85
C TYR A 116 11.15 0.97 1.24
N VAL A 117 11.55 1.00 2.50
CA VAL A 117 12.27 -0.09 3.17
C VAL A 117 11.69 -0.35 4.55
N LYS A 118 12.14 -1.41 5.17
CA LYS A 118 12.13 -1.59 6.62
C LYS A 118 13.54 -1.78 7.13
N LEU A 119 13.77 -1.32 8.34
CA LEU A 119 15.01 -1.54 9.06
C LEU A 119 14.73 -1.93 10.51
N ASN A 120 15.72 -2.48 11.18
CA ASN A 120 15.73 -2.63 12.62
C ASN A 120 16.08 -1.27 13.25
N ASP A 121 15.23 -0.78 14.15
CA ASP A 121 15.33 0.53 14.78
C ASP A 121 15.54 0.34 16.31
N ASP A 122 16.57 -0.42 16.65
CA ASP A 122 16.96 -0.78 18.02
C ASP A 122 17.34 0.43 18.88
N THR A 123 17.78 1.53 18.25
CA THR A 123 18.09 2.80 18.93
C THR A 123 16.88 3.72 19.10
N ARG A 124 15.71 3.27 18.73
CA ARG A 124 14.45 4.04 18.73
C ARG A 124 14.19 4.81 20.03
N ALA A 125 14.42 4.17 21.19
CA ALA A 125 14.18 4.77 22.50
C ALA A 125 15.03 6.01 22.80
N GLN A 126 16.11 6.24 22.06
CA GLN A 126 16.99 7.39 22.20
C GLN A 126 16.43 8.66 21.53
N TRP A 127 15.38 8.50 20.72
CA TRP A 127 14.84 9.58 19.91
C TRP A 127 13.51 10.10 20.47
N GLU A 128 13.26 11.37 20.24
CA GLU A 128 11.99 11.98 20.59
C GLU A 128 10.83 11.29 19.83
N ASN A 129 9.73 11.02 20.53
CA ASN A 129 8.53 10.36 19.97
C ASN A 129 8.82 9.01 19.24
N PRO A 130 9.46 8.05 19.93
CA PRO A 130 10.02 6.84 19.30
C PRO A 130 8.98 5.93 18.64
N THR A 131 7.72 5.99 19.07
CA THR A 131 6.61 5.16 18.57
C THR A 131 5.61 5.92 17.70
N GLN A 132 5.80 7.23 17.54
CA GLN A 132 4.91 8.09 16.78
C GLN A 132 5.07 7.90 15.28
N ILE A 133 3.97 7.70 14.57
CA ILE A 133 3.97 7.83 13.11
C ILE A 133 4.28 9.27 12.75
N SER A 134 5.24 9.45 11.85
CA SER A 134 5.69 10.77 11.45
C SER A 134 5.76 10.91 9.94
N PHE A 135 5.44 12.10 9.46
CA PHE A 135 5.53 12.51 8.07
C PHE A 135 6.34 13.79 8.01
N GLU A 136 7.46 13.78 7.30
CA GLU A 136 8.26 14.97 7.06
C GLU A 136 8.08 15.44 5.61
N ILE A 137 7.57 16.66 5.44
CA ILE A 137 7.45 17.32 4.15
C ILE A 137 8.81 17.92 3.83
N LEU A 138 9.56 17.28 2.97
CA LEU A 138 10.93 17.63 2.60
C LEU A 138 10.97 18.78 1.59
N LYS A 139 10.06 18.74 0.62
CA LYS A 139 9.84 19.73 -0.44
C LYS A 139 8.35 19.75 -0.81
N THR A 140 7.94 20.67 -1.64
CA THR A 140 6.53 20.82 -2.07
C THR A 140 5.92 19.51 -2.60
N ASP A 141 6.74 18.69 -3.26
CA ASP A 141 6.32 17.47 -3.92
C ASP A 141 7.22 16.27 -3.55
N LEU A 142 7.77 16.28 -2.32
CA LEU A 142 8.54 15.18 -1.75
C LEU A 142 8.32 15.13 -0.23
N TRP A 143 7.94 13.95 0.28
CA TRP A 143 7.76 13.71 1.70
C TRP A 143 8.26 12.31 2.11
N LEU A 144 8.61 12.19 3.38
CA LEU A 144 9.10 10.98 4.03
C LEU A 144 8.06 10.51 5.04
N TRP A 145 7.78 9.20 5.07
CA TRP A 145 7.10 8.58 6.22
C TRP A 145 8.07 7.82 7.12
N VAL A 146 7.78 7.85 8.42
CA VAL A 146 8.44 7.07 9.45
C VAL A 146 7.36 6.34 10.24
N ILE A 147 7.27 5.01 10.08
CA ILE A 147 6.23 4.20 10.67
C ILE A 147 6.85 3.11 11.55
N PRO A 148 6.96 3.34 12.88
CA PRO A 148 7.52 2.36 13.80
C PRO A 148 6.51 1.24 14.09
N PHE A 149 6.98 -0.02 14.13
CA PHE A 149 6.19 -1.19 14.53
C PHE A 149 6.60 -1.69 15.91
N HIS A 150 5.76 -2.52 16.54
CA HIS A 150 5.97 -3.05 17.89
C HIS A 150 7.20 -3.96 18.03
N ASN A 151 7.68 -4.54 16.94
CA ASN A 151 8.81 -5.47 16.88
C ASN A 151 10.15 -4.77 16.59
N GLU A 152 10.30 -3.52 17.02
CA GLU A 152 11.49 -2.69 16.81
C GLU A 152 11.82 -2.38 15.33
N ASN A 153 11.04 -2.88 14.40
CA ASN A 153 11.19 -2.49 13.01
C ASN A 153 10.53 -1.14 12.74
N THR A 154 11.13 -0.36 11.87
CA THR A 154 10.54 0.88 11.35
C THR A 154 10.45 0.81 9.83
N SER A 155 9.29 1.16 9.27
CA SER A 155 9.14 1.38 7.84
C SER A 155 9.45 2.83 7.52
N LEU A 156 10.31 3.01 6.55
CA LEU A 156 10.66 4.30 5.97
C LEU A 156 10.28 4.31 4.51
N GLY A 157 9.80 5.44 4.03
CA GLY A 157 9.59 5.58 2.59
C GLY A 157 9.44 7.03 2.16
N PHE A 158 9.87 7.27 0.95
CA PHE A 158 9.75 8.55 0.28
C PHE A 158 8.66 8.47 -0.78
N VAL A 159 7.88 9.52 -0.86
CA VAL A 159 6.86 9.73 -1.89
C VAL A 159 7.10 11.09 -2.52
N GLY A 160 7.08 11.14 -3.82
CA GLY A 160 7.25 12.43 -4.47
C GLY A 160 7.26 12.37 -6.00
N ASN A 161 7.53 13.53 -6.59
CA ASN A 161 7.61 13.69 -8.02
C ASN A 161 8.75 12.85 -8.62
N LYS A 162 8.54 12.35 -9.83
CA LYS A 162 9.48 11.52 -10.60
C LYS A 162 10.92 12.06 -10.65
N LYS A 163 11.10 13.37 -10.65
CA LYS A 163 12.43 14.00 -10.68
C LYS A 163 13.34 13.63 -9.50
N TYR A 164 12.76 13.27 -8.36
CA TYR A 164 13.53 12.85 -7.16
C TYR A 164 13.94 11.38 -7.18
N PHE A 165 13.50 10.62 -8.18
CA PHE A 165 13.76 9.20 -8.28
C PHE A 165 14.69 8.84 -9.44
N SER A 166 15.36 9.80 -10.05
CA SER A 166 16.27 9.56 -11.21
C SER A 166 17.33 8.51 -10.91
N GLU A 167 18.01 8.62 -9.76
CA GLU A 167 19.07 7.68 -9.36
C GLU A 167 18.59 6.22 -9.25
N PHE A 168 17.30 5.98 -8.94
CA PHE A 168 16.74 4.63 -8.89
C PHE A 168 16.41 4.05 -10.27
N LEU A 169 16.34 4.89 -11.29
CA LEU A 169 15.87 4.52 -12.62
C LEU A 169 17.00 4.26 -13.60
N GLU A 170 18.24 4.52 -13.20
CA GLU A 170 19.43 4.24 -13.99
C GLU A 170 19.66 2.74 -14.08
N GLU A 171 20.17 2.27 -15.21
CA GLU A 171 20.56 0.87 -15.39
C GLU A 171 21.68 0.50 -14.42
N GLY A 172 21.48 -0.55 -13.63
CA GLY A 172 22.43 -0.98 -12.60
C GLY A 172 22.46 -0.10 -11.34
N ALA A 173 21.43 0.72 -11.12
CA ALA A 173 21.35 1.64 -9.99
C ALA A 173 21.63 0.96 -8.63
N ASP A 174 22.46 1.59 -7.81
CA ASP A 174 22.58 1.28 -6.38
C ASP A 174 21.39 1.92 -5.64
N THR A 175 20.30 1.18 -5.55
CA THR A 175 19.06 1.68 -4.95
C THR A 175 19.18 1.92 -3.44
N GLU A 176 20.15 1.29 -2.75
CA GLU A 176 20.42 1.55 -1.33
C GLU A 176 21.12 2.89 -1.15
N ALA A 177 22.15 3.17 -1.96
CA ALA A 177 22.80 4.47 -1.98
C ALA A 177 21.82 5.58 -2.35
N ALA A 178 21.00 5.39 -3.42
CA ALA A 178 19.99 6.33 -3.83
C ALA A 178 18.96 6.62 -2.71
N PHE A 179 18.53 5.58 -1.98
CA PHE A 179 17.62 5.74 -0.85
C PHE A 179 18.27 6.54 0.29
N ASN A 180 19.52 6.23 0.61
CA ASN A 180 20.27 6.97 1.64
C ASN A 180 20.50 8.44 1.26
N ASN A 181 20.74 8.74 -0.02
CA ASN A 181 20.91 10.12 -0.50
C ASN A 181 19.64 10.96 -0.31
N MET A 182 18.45 10.35 -0.38
CA MET A 182 17.19 11.08 -0.11
C MET A 182 17.10 11.63 1.32
N PHE A 183 17.81 11.05 2.30
CA PHE A 183 17.89 11.58 3.66
C PHE A 183 18.63 12.91 3.75
N ASP A 184 19.38 13.32 2.74
CA ASP A 184 20.02 14.65 2.71
C ASP A 184 18.98 15.79 2.69
N HIS A 185 17.74 15.48 2.30
CA HIS A 185 16.63 16.41 2.34
C HIS A 185 15.91 16.45 3.70
N SER A 186 16.12 15.45 4.57
CA SER A 186 15.46 15.39 5.88
C SER A 186 16.21 16.24 6.91
N ILE A 187 15.46 17.06 7.65
CA ILE A 187 15.98 17.82 8.79
C ILE A 187 15.86 16.99 10.07
N LYS A 188 14.72 16.32 10.27
CA LYS A 188 14.41 15.62 11.51
C LYS A 188 15.03 14.22 11.60
N PHE A 189 15.07 13.47 10.48
CA PHE A 189 15.36 12.03 10.51
C PHE A 189 16.69 11.63 9.89
N LYS A 190 17.43 12.55 9.28
CA LYS A 190 18.70 12.27 8.62
C LYS A 190 19.66 11.49 9.52
N GLU A 191 19.93 12.01 10.72
CA GLU A 191 20.89 11.43 11.66
C GLU A 191 20.41 10.07 12.22
N ARG A 192 19.10 9.85 12.31
CA ARG A 192 18.53 8.61 12.81
C ARG A 192 18.66 7.46 11.83
N PHE A 193 18.48 7.70 10.55
CA PHE A 193 18.26 6.62 9.59
C PHE A 193 19.29 6.53 8.47
N LYS A 194 20.05 7.57 8.17
CA LYS A 194 21.06 7.53 7.10
C LYS A 194 22.13 6.48 7.40
N GLY A 195 22.43 5.64 6.41
CA GLY A 195 23.44 4.60 6.52
C GLY A 195 23.04 3.39 7.37
N ARG A 196 21.76 3.23 7.74
CA ARG A 196 21.26 2.04 8.43
C ARG A 196 21.04 0.89 7.45
N ASP A 197 21.27 -0.33 7.91
CA ASP A 197 21.03 -1.54 7.14
C ASP A 197 19.52 -1.76 6.91
N PHE A 198 19.15 -2.07 5.68
CA PHE A 198 17.78 -2.35 5.31
C PHE A 198 17.49 -3.85 5.32
N LEU A 199 16.27 -4.23 5.67
CA LEU A 199 15.84 -5.64 5.64
C LEU A 199 15.66 -6.17 4.21
N TRP A 200 15.56 -5.28 3.22
CA TRP A 200 15.55 -5.59 1.79
C TRP A 200 15.95 -4.36 0.96
N LYS A 201 16.35 -4.59 -0.28
CA LYS A 201 16.72 -3.49 -1.20
C LYS A 201 15.52 -2.61 -1.54
N PRO A 202 15.69 -1.28 -1.54
CA PRO A 202 14.63 -0.36 -1.97
C PRO A 202 14.17 -0.66 -3.40
N THR A 203 12.87 -0.59 -3.61
CA THR A 203 12.24 -0.71 -4.92
C THR A 203 11.35 0.48 -5.18
N VAL A 204 11.25 0.91 -6.44
CA VAL A 204 10.40 2.05 -6.82
C VAL A 204 9.06 1.58 -7.34
N HIS A 205 8.01 2.13 -6.75
CA HIS A 205 6.63 1.98 -7.20
C HIS A 205 6.23 3.21 -8.01
N LYS A 206 5.75 2.98 -9.24
CA LYS A 206 5.35 4.03 -10.19
C LYS A 206 3.85 3.95 -10.43
N ASP A 207 3.26 5.07 -10.81
CA ASP A 207 1.89 5.15 -11.35
C ASP A 207 0.84 4.45 -10.46
N TYR A 208 1.03 4.55 -9.15
CA TYR A 208 0.16 3.87 -8.19
C TYR A 208 -1.13 4.65 -7.92
N THR A 209 -1.16 5.97 -8.13
CA THR A 209 -2.37 6.79 -8.00
C THR A 209 -3.18 6.67 -9.29
N ARG A 210 -4.22 5.84 -9.23
CA ARG A 210 -5.05 5.54 -10.38
C ARG A 210 -6.49 5.23 -9.96
N SER A 211 -7.43 5.41 -10.88
CA SER A 211 -8.83 5.03 -10.72
C SER A 211 -9.36 4.28 -11.93
N SER A 212 -10.28 3.37 -11.70
CA SER A 212 -11.02 2.67 -12.75
C SER A 212 -12.20 3.53 -13.20
N GLU A 213 -12.48 3.55 -14.51
CA GLU A 213 -13.65 4.26 -15.05
C GLU A 213 -14.96 3.57 -14.64
N LYS A 214 -14.92 2.28 -14.35
CA LYS A 214 -16.10 1.49 -14.01
C LYS A 214 -15.81 0.58 -12.83
N PHE A 215 -16.65 0.62 -11.81
CA PHE A 215 -16.45 -0.17 -10.59
C PHE A 215 -17.27 -1.46 -10.54
N PHE A 216 -18.32 -1.56 -11.34
CA PHE A 216 -19.20 -2.74 -11.39
C PHE A 216 -19.84 -2.92 -12.76
N GLY A 217 -20.36 -4.10 -13.00
CA GLY A 217 -21.11 -4.42 -14.20
C GLY A 217 -22.02 -5.63 -14.00
N ASP A 218 -22.49 -6.22 -15.11
CA ASP A 218 -23.30 -7.43 -15.01
C ASP A 218 -22.48 -8.54 -14.36
N ARG A 219 -22.90 -8.94 -13.17
CA ARG A 219 -22.31 -10.04 -12.37
C ARG A 219 -20.84 -9.86 -11.96
N PHE A 220 -20.33 -8.63 -11.90
CA PHE A 220 -19.04 -8.36 -11.29
C PHE A 220 -19.02 -7.02 -10.54
N VAL A 221 -18.08 -6.92 -9.58
CA VAL A 221 -17.71 -5.70 -8.88
C VAL A 221 -16.20 -5.68 -8.63
N LEU A 222 -15.62 -4.48 -8.68
CA LEU A 222 -14.24 -4.22 -8.28
C LEU A 222 -14.22 -3.68 -6.85
N THR A 223 -13.22 -4.04 -6.05
CA THR A 223 -13.09 -3.57 -4.66
C THR A 223 -11.64 -3.17 -4.34
N GLY A 224 -11.49 -2.34 -3.30
CA GLY A 224 -10.18 -1.89 -2.84
C GLY A 224 -9.37 -1.21 -3.95
N ASN A 225 -8.07 -1.46 -3.98
CA ASN A 225 -7.15 -0.82 -4.95
C ASN A 225 -7.38 -1.21 -6.42
N THR A 226 -8.30 -2.14 -6.69
CA THR A 226 -8.74 -2.42 -8.07
C THR A 226 -9.65 -1.30 -8.59
N THR A 227 -10.38 -0.63 -7.71
CA THR A 227 -11.21 0.53 -8.07
C THR A 227 -10.38 1.80 -8.16
N GLU A 228 -9.74 2.15 -7.05
CA GLU A 228 -9.00 3.39 -6.92
C GLU A 228 -7.89 3.27 -5.87
N PHE A 229 -6.78 3.96 -6.09
CA PHE A 229 -5.76 4.17 -5.08
C PHE A 229 -5.40 5.66 -4.98
N LEU A 230 -5.54 6.20 -3.78
CA LEU A 230 -5.19 7.56 -3.44
C LEU A 230 -3.75 7.65 -2.90
N ASP A 231 -3.22 8.87 -2.84
CA ASP A 231 -1.94 9.13 -2.18
C ASP A 231 -1.99 8.66 -0.71
N PRO A 232 -0.99 7.89 -0.23
CA PRO A 232 -1.05 7.20 1.05
C PRO A 232 -0.80 8.07 2.29
N VAL A 233 -0.82 9.40 2.17
CA VAL A 233 -0.50 10.32 3.27
C VAL A 233 -1.32 10.08 4.54
N PHE A 234 -2.58 9.70 4.42
CA PHE A 234 -3.45 9.35 5.56
C PHE A 234 -3.55 7.86 5.84
N SER A 235 -2.83 7.00 5.09
CA SER A 235 -2.84 5.54 5.26
C SER A 235 -4.23 4.89 5.16
N SER A 236 -5.13 5.45 4.35
CA SER A 236 -6.55 5.06 4.24
C SER A 236 -6.80 3.79 3.42
N GLY A 237 -5.82 3.26 2.69
CA GLY A 237 -6.04 2.18 1.72
C GLY A 237 -6.66 0.90 2.30
N VAL A 238 -6.30 0.48 3.53
CA VAL A 238 -6.91 -0.68 4.19
C VAL A 238 -8.35 -0.39 4.60
N ALA A 239 -8.63 0.82 5.11
CA ALA A 239 -9.99 1.23 5.47
C ALA A 239 -10.91 1.19 4.24
N PHE A 240 -10.51 1.79 3.14
CA PHE A 240 -11.30 1.75 1.89
C PHE A 240 -11.48 0.32 1.35
N ALA A 241 -10.45 -0.52 1.44
CA ALA A 241 -10.56 -1.91 1.00
C ALA A 241 -11.56 -2.70 1.85
N THR A 242 -11.59 -2.50 3.17
CA THR A 242 -12.53 -3.20 4.06
C THR A 242 -13.94 -2.65 3.95
N GLU A 243 -14.11 -1.35 3.73
CA GLU A 243 -15.43 -0.73 3.58
C GLU A 243 -16.07 -1.08 2.23
N SER A 244 -15.27 -1.15 1.16
CA SER A 244 -15.77 -1.57 -0.16
C SER A 244 -16.11 -3.06 -0.24
N GLY A 245 -15.51 -3.90 0.60
CA GLY A 245 -15.79 -5.33 0.68
C GLY A 245 -17.05 -5.63 1.48
#